data_debfec4a7b400822fdf9400ecaaf0a7b
#
_entry.id   debfec4a7b400822fdf9400ecaaf0a7b
#
_cell.length_a   1.000
_cell.length_b   1.000
_cell.length_c   1.000
_cell.angle_alpha   90.00
_cell.angle_beta   90.00
_cell.angle_gamma   90.00
#
_symmetry.space_group_name_H-M   'P 1'
#
loop_
_entity.id
_entity.type
_entity.pdbx_description
1 polymer ?
#
loop_
_entity_poly.entity_id
_entity_poly.type
_entity_poly.pdbx_seq_one_letter_code
_entity_poly.pdbx_strand_id
1 'polypeptide(L)'
;MREADRSRTEMSKTETSKTEMSKTETSKDRAGDGKTSAAQRDGAEKKTAVFRKSPQEIIKQACMLIAGCLCCSISTNWILIPNGLAAPGITGISLTVEHFTGINYSFVYYAITILILITTWFTLGKKDASNIVILSILYPAVLSVLSFVDIQIVFEDKLIALAVFGVIYGVGIGIPYRIGFSYGGDDTVAKILKKCVWKSIELKKIYYFEEVLIILFMATAFDLDTLAYAFAGQLIYVNAMNYVVFNLGPKLYDMQIIGDQKMEEVEDFIINTIHKSVTIYHDAVGGYSREPKVQMSCVCNSKEYIQLREFIKKGSYNCFIKVIPLVHVFGQNRDFHRLDDENIE
;
A
#
# COMPACT_ATOMS: atom_id res chain seq x y z
N MET A 1 27.22 70.65 38.16
CA MET A 1 26.33 70.11 39.18
C MET A 1 24.95 69.68 38.67
N ARG A 2 24.62 69.92 37.37
CA ARG A 2 23.31 69.53 36.74
C ARG A 2 23.38 68.21 35.90
N GLU A 3 24.56 67.78 35.54
CA GLU A 3 24.72 66.51 34.74
C GLU A 3 24.77 65.22 35.56
N ALA A 4 25.26 65.33 36.83
CA ALA A 4 25.37 64.16 37.72
C ALA A 4 24.00 63.69 38.26
N ASP A 5 22.99 64.55 38.27
CA ASP A 5 21.64 64.22 38.77
C ASP A 5 20.76 63.58 37.70
N ARG A 6 21.05 63.81 36.41
CA ARG A 6 20.35 63.19 35.30
C ARG A 6 20.74 61.69 35.11
N SER A 7 22.01 61.36 35.32
CA SER A 7 22.51 59.99 35.19
C SER A 7 22.01 59.07 36.31
N ARG A 8 21.78 59.62 37.51
CA ARG A 8 21.23 58.87 38.66
C ARG A 8 19.74 58.53 38.49
N THR A 9 18.96 59.42 37.83
CA THR A 9 17.52 59.20 37.59
C THR A 9 17.28 58.19 36.45
N GLU A 10 18.15 58.15 35.46
CA GLU A 10 18.08 57.16 34.36
C GLU A 10 18.50 55.75 34.80
N MET A 11 19.54 55.63 35.64
CA MET A 11 19.96 54.32 36.19
C MET A 11 18.88 53.75 37.13
N SER A 12 18.20 54.56 37.94
CA SER A 12 17.08 54.08 38.79
C SER A 12 15.86 53.58 38.02
N LYS A 13 15.53 54.21 36.87
CA LYS A 13 14.46 53.76 35.98
C LYS A 13 14.77 52.48 35.25
N THR A 14 16.06 52.24 34.92
CA THR A 14 16.51 51.01 34.22
C THR A 14 16.53 49.79 35.16
N GLU A 15 16.84 50.00 36.45
CA GLU A 15 16.81 48.88 37.42
C GLU A 15 15.40 48.48 37.82
N THR A 16 14.44 49.44 37.95
CA THR A 16 13.05 49.13 38.24
C THR A 16 12.39 48.41 37.08
N SER A 17 12.70 48.76 35.82
CA SER A 17 12.20 48.08 34.64
C SER A 17 12.72 46.65 34.48
N LYS A 18 13.99 46.39 34.86
CA LYS A 18 14.57 45.02 34.85
C LYS A 18 13.99 44.14 35.93
N THR A 19 13.63 44.66 37.10
CA THR A 19 13.07 43.92 38.21
C THR A 19 11.59 43.54 37.96
N GLU A 20 10.83 44.39 37.26
CA GLU A 20 9.47 44.06 36.84
C GLU A 20 9.41 43.03 35.70
N MET A 21 10.31 43.14 34.71
CA MET A 21 10.41 42.11 33.63
C MET A 21 10.79 40.74 34.18
N SER A 22 11.72 40.64 35.15
CA SER A 22 12.11 39.37 35.76
C SER A 22 10.98 38.71 36.60
N LYS A 23 10.10 39.52 37.22
CA LYS A 23 8.94 38.97 37.95
C LYS A 23 7.81 38.54 37.04
N THR A 24 7.70 39.09 35.82
CA THR A 24 6.65 38.69 34.86
C THR A 24 7.04 37.43 34.07
N GLU A 25 8.34 37.19 33.83
CA GLU A 25 8.82 35.97 33.20
C GLU A 25 8.71 34.76 34.13
N THR A 26 9.05 34.91 35.42
CA THR A 26 8.91 33.77 36.39
C THR A 26 7.46 33.39 36.69
N SER A 27 6.52 34.27 36.46
CA SER A 27 5.08 33.98 36.62
C SER A 27 4.47 33.32 35.36
N LYS A 28 5.02 33.58 34.16
CA LYS A 28 4.59 32.92 32.92
C LYS A 28 5.14 31.50 32.81
N ASP A 29 6.36 31.21 33.26
CA ASP A 29 6.93 29.87 33.19
C ASP A 29 6.26 28.88 34.15
N ARG A 30 5.70 29.32 35.29
CA ARG A 30 4.92 28.44 36.18
C ARG A 30 3.52 28.12 35.69
N ALA A 31 2.92 28.95 34.81
CA ALA A 31 1.62 28.67 34.20
C ALA A 31 1.73 27.84 32.91
N GLY A 32 2.91 27.77 32.30
CA GLY A 32 3.19 27.00 31.07
C GLY A 32 3.41 25.51 31.34
N ASP A 33 4.08 25.16 32.45
CA ASP A 33 4.43 23.76 32.77
C ASP A 33 3.23 22.87 33.14
N GLY A 34 2.15 23.45 33.67
CA GLY A 34 0.92 22.72 33.97
C GLY A 34 0.10 22.33 32.74
N LYS A 35 0.16 23.16 31.68
CA LYS A 35 -0.59 22.89 30.43
C LYS A 35 0.17 21.99 29.46
N THR A 36 1.49 22.06 29.43
CA THR A 36 2.34 21.17 28.62
C THR A 36 2.37 19.76 29.16
N SER A 37 2.34 19.56 30.47
CA SER A 37 2.27 18.24 31.09
C SER A 37 0.91 17.56 30.90
N ALA A 38 -0.21 18.28 30.87
CA ALA A 38 -1.53 17.72 30.59
C ALA A 38 -1.70 17.37 29.11
N ALA A 39 -1.24 18.22 28.21
CA ALA A 39 -1.28 17.96 26.76
C ALA A 39 -0.31 16.82 26.33
N GLN A 40 0.82 16.65 27.02
CA GLN A 40 1.71 15.52 26.82
C GLN A 40 1.20 14.21 27.41
N ARG A 41 0.44 14.24 28.52
CA ARG A 41 -0.23 13.05 29.06
C ARG A 41 -1.40 12.61 28.21
N ASP A 42 -2.24 13.52 27.72
CA ASP A 42 -3.30 13.23 26.75
C ASP A 42 -2.76 12.72 25.39
N GLY A 43 -1.61 13.22 24.96
CA GLY A 43 -0.92 12.74 23.76
C GLY A 43 -0.26 11.37 23.96
N ALA A 44 0.16 11.03 25.18
CA ALA A 44 0.75 9.73 25.50
C ALA A 44 -0.34 8.65 25.73
N GLU A 45 -1.48 9.00 26.31
CA GLU A 45 -2.62 8.07 26.43
C GLU A 45 -3.30 7.80 25.09
N LYS A 46 -3.31 8.77 24.16
CA LYS A 46 -3.77 8.52 22.77
C LYS A 46 -2.84 7.66 21.93
N LYS A 47 -1.53 7.55 22.28
CA LYS A 47 -0.58 6.68 21.57
C LYS A 47 -0.67 5.20 21.95
N THR A 48 -1.35 4.85 23.03
CA THR A 48 -1.54 3.46 23.49
C THR A 48 -2.93 2.89 23.20
N ALA A 49 -3.80 3.61 22.50
CA ALA A 49 -4.98 2.99 21.91
C ALA A 49 -4.54 2.07 20.77
N VAL A 50 -4.12 0.85 21.10
CA VAL A 50 -4.04 -0.27 20.17
C VAL A 50 -5.40 -0.32 19.48
N PHE A 51 -5.45 0.11 18.22
CA PHE A 51 -6.67 0.14 17.41
C PHE A 51 -7.16 -1.31 17.27
N ARG A 52 -8.05 -1.71 18.14
CA ARG A 52 -8.77 -2.98 18.03
C ARG A 52 -9.60 -2.87 16.75
N LYS A 53 -9.15 -3.57 15.69
CA LYS A 53 -9.93 -3.71 14.45
C LYS A 53 -11.34 -4.14 14.83
N SER A 54 -12.36 -3.54 14.21
CA SER A 54 -13.73 -3.94 14.49
C SER A 54 -13.94 -5.41 14.16
N PRO A 55 -14.80 -6.14 14.86
CA PRO A 55 -15.07 -7.54 14.54
C PRO A 55 -15.45 -7.77 13.07
N GLN A 56 -16.15 -6.80 12.48
CA GLN A 56 -16.53 -6.83 11.06
C GLN A 56 -15.32 -6.73 10.12
N GLU A 57 -14.31 -5.92 10.47
CA GLU A 57 -13.07 -5.83 9.69
C GLU A 57 -12.24 -7.11 9.76
N ILE A 58 -12.21 -7.75 10.93
CA ILE A 58 -11.52 -9.04 11.12
C ILE A 58 -12.19 -10.13 10.29
N ILE A 59 -13.52 -10.22 10.32
CA ILE A 59 -14.28 -11.19 9.52
C ILE A 59 -14.05 -10.95 8.03
N LYS A 60 -14.12 -9.70 7.58
CA LYS A 60 -13.87 -9.34 6.18
C LYS A 60 -12.46 -9.74 5.74
N GLN A 61 -11.44 -9.49 6.57
CA GLN A 61 -10.06 -9.92 6.28
C GLN A 61 -9.94 -11.44 6.21
N ALA A 62 -10.53 -12.16 7.17
CA ALA A 62 -10.53 -13.63 7.16
C ALA A 62 -11.20 -14.19 5.89
N CYS A 63 -12.34 -13.66 5.49
CA CYS A 63 -13.01 -14.06 4.25
C CYS A 63 -12.14 -13.80 3.01
N MET A 64 -11.43 -12.67 2.97
CA MET A 64 -10.52 -12.35 1.86
C MET A 64 -9.33 -13.32 1.81
N LEU A 65 -8.74 -13.66 2.96
CA LEU A 65 -7.63 -14.63 3.04
C LEU A 65 -8.08 -16.02 2.58
N ILE A 66 -9.23 -16.50 3.05
CA ILE A 66 -9.80 -17.80 2.65
C ILE A 66 -10.11 -17.78 1.14
N ALA A 67 -10.72 -16.73 0.61
CA ALA A 67 -11.01 -16.63 -0.82
C ALA A 67 -9.73 -16.65 -1.66
N GLY A 68 -8.66 -15.94 -1.24
CA GLY A 68 -7.36 -15.99 -1.90
C GLY A 68 -6.77 -17.41 -1.90
N CYS A 69 -6.75 -18.10 -0.74
CA CYS A 69 -6.27 -19.46 -0.63
C CYS A 69 -7.09 -20.45 -1.49
N LEU A 70 -8.41 -20.29 -1.54
CA LEU A 70 -9.27 -21.12 -2.40
C LEU A 70 -8.95 -20.91 -3.89
N CYS A 71 -8.82 -19.67 -4.36
CA CYS A 71 -8.45 -19.40 -5.75
C CYS A 71 -7.10 -20.01 -6.12
N CYS A 72 -6.08 -19.84 -5.28
CA CYS A 72 -4.77 -20.45 -5.50
C CYS A 72 -4.83 -21.98 -5.48
N SER A 73 -5.53 -22.58 -4.52
CA SER A 73 -5.61 -24.04 -4.39
C SER A 73 -6.42 -24.69 -5.52
N ILE A 74 -7.52 -24.07 -5.94
CA ILE A 74 -8.33 -24.52 -7.08
C ILE A 74 -7.50 -24.46 -8.37
N SER A 75 -6.83 -23.35 -8.63
CA SER A 75 -6.02 -23.19 -9.85
C SER A 75 -4.86 -24.19 -9.89
N THR A 76 -4.25 -24.49 -8.75
CA THR A 76 -3.14 -25.45 -8.67
C THR A 76 -3.62 -26.88 -8.81
N ASN A 77 -4.59 -27.34 -7.99
CA ASN A 77 -5.01 -28.73 -7.97
C ASN A 77 -5.84 -29.15 -9.19
N TRP A 78 -6.72 -28.27 -9.65
CA TRP A 78 -7.70 -28.64 -10.69
C TRP A 78 -7.29 -28.24 -12.10
N ILE A 79 -6.32 -27.30 -12.24
CA ILE A 79 -5.89 -26.82 -13.56
C ILE A 79 -4.40 -27.12 -13.79
N LEU A 80 -3.51 -26.60 -12.93
CA LEU A 80 -2.06 -26.70 -13.16
C LEU A 80 -1.60 -28.18 -13.23
N ILE A 81 -1.85 -28.94 -12.16
CA ILE A 81 -1.40 -30.33 -12.02
C ILE A 81 -1.99 -31.23 -13.11
N PRO A 82 -3.33 -31.24 -13.38
CA PRO A 82 -3.90 -32.14 -14.39
C PRO A 82 -3.42 -31.85 -15.81
N ASN A 83 -3.00 -30.62 -16.12
CA ASN A 83 -2.48 -30.26 -17.44
C ASN A 83 -0.97 -30.47 -17.57
N GLY A 84 -0.30 -31.02 -16.55
CA GLY A 84 1.15 -31.26 -16.56
C GLY A 84 1.97 -29.98 -16.69
N LEU A 85 1.47 -28.89 -16.13
CA LEU A 85 2.14 -27.58 -16.11
C LEU A 85 2.99 -27.43 -14.85
N ALA A 86 4.13 -26.77 -14.96
CA ALA A 86 4.97 -26.42 -13.82
C ALA A 86 4.66 -24.99 -13.35
N ALA A 87 4.55 -24.80 -12.04
CA ALA A 87 4.46 -23.49 -11.45
C ALA A 87 5.87 -22.92 -11.23
N PRO A 88 6.08 -21.64 -11.50
CA PRO A 88 7.33 -20.95 -11.16
C PRO A 88 7.42 -20.68 -9.64
N GLY A 89 8.50 -20.00 -9.21
CA GLY A 89 8.71 -19.64 -7.80
C GLY A 89 9.13 -20.81 -6.94
N ILE A 90 8.80 -20.79 -5.64
CA ILE A 90 9.17 -21.86 -4.68
C ILE A 90 8.63 -23.22 -5.09
N THR A 91 7.46 -23.27 -5.73
CA THR A 91 6.90 -24.52 -6.24
C THR A 91 7.80 -25.12 -7.30
N GLY A 92 8.31 -24.33 -8.23
CA GLY A 92 9.27 -24.77 -9.24
C GLY A 92 10.57 -25.30 -8.64
N ILE A 93 11.12 -24.61 -7.65
CA ILE A 93 12.28 -25.07 -6.89
C ILE A 93 11.98 -26.43 -6.24
N SER A 94 10.82 -26.56 -5.61
CA SER A 94 10.44 -27.79 -4.90
C SER A 94 10.27 -28.98 -5.82
N LEU A 95 9.65 -28.79 -7.00
CA LEU A 95 9.53 -29.80 -8.04
C LEU A 95 10.88 -30.20 -8.63
N THR A 96 11.79 -29.25 -8.81
CA THR A 96 13.17 -29.51 -9.27
C THR A 96 13.92 -30.36 -8.25
N VAL A 97 13.81 -30.05 -6.95
CA VAL A 97 14.43 -30.84 -5.89
C VAL A 97 13.82 -32.24 -5.82
N GLU A 98 12.48 -32.37 -5.96
CA GLU A 98 11.81 -33.69 -6.04
C GLU A 98 12.34 -34.54 -7.18
N HIS A 99 12.54 -33.92 -8.35
CA HIS A 99 13.09 -34.61 -9.52
C HIS A 99 14.46 -35.26 -9.24
N PHE A 100 15.35 -34.56 -8.51
CA PHE A 100 16.68 -35.07 -8.18
C PHE A 100 16.73 -35.99 -6.97
N THR A 101 15.89 -35.76 -5.97
CA THR A 101 16.00 -36.43 -4.66
C THR A 101 14.93 -37.49 -4.44
N GLY A 102 13.83 -37.46 -5.20
CA GLY A 102 12.65 -38.29 -4.95
C GLY A 102 11.84 -37.92 -3.71
N ILE A 103 12.23 -36.82 -3.01
CA ILE A 103 11.47 -36.31 -1.86
C ILE A 103 10.27 -35.53 -2.39
N ASN A 104 9.07 -35.87 -1.91
CA ASN A 104 7.84 -35.24 -2.35
C ASN A 104 7.96 -33.67 -2.24
N TYR A 105 7.59 -33.00 -3.31
CA TYR A 105 7.71 -31.53 -3.44
C TYR A 105 7.07 -30.75 -2.28
N SER A 106 6.00 -31.29 -1.70
CA SER A 106 5.32 -30.65 -0.57
C SER A 106 6.23 -30.51 0.65
N PHE A 107 7.02 -31.53 0.99
CA PHE A 107 7.98 -31.44 2.11
C PHE A 107 9.07 -30.42 1.84
N VAL A 108 9.57 -30.38 0.61
CA VAL A 108 10.58 -29.40 0.19
C VAL A 108 10.02 -27.99 0.25
N TYR A 109 8.80 -27.79 -0.25
CA TYR A 109 8.08 -26.51 -0.19
C TYR A 109 7.93 -26.02 1.27
N TYR A 110 7.47 -26.89 2.16
CA TYR A 110 7.34 -26.55 3.59
C TYR A 110 8.68 -26.20 4.22
N ALA A 111 9.73 -26.96 3.93
CA ALA A 111 11.06 -26.68 4.47
C ALA A 111 11.57 -25.31 4.02
N ILE A 112 11.43 -24.97 2.74
CA ILE A 112 11.81 -23.65 2.19
C ILE A 112 10.97 -22.56 2.83
N THR A 113 9.65 -22.73 2.92
CA THR A 113 8.74 -21.72 3.51
C THR A 113 9.06 -21.47 4.99
N ILE A 114 9.38 -22.50 5.76
CA ILE A 114 9.79 -22.36 7.16
C ILE A 114 11.11 -21.59 7.25
N LEU A 115 12.07 -21.87 6.38
CA LEU A 115 13.35 -21.15 6.34
C LEU A 115 13.15 -19.67 6.02
N ILE A 116 12.29 -19.36 5.04
CA ILE A 116 11.93 -17.97 4.69
C ILE A 116 11.25 -17.28 5.88
N LEU A 117 10.33 -17.98 6.57
CA LEU A 117 9.64 -17.45 7.73
C LEU A 117 10.61 -17.08 8.87
N ILE A 118 11.54 -17.99 9.19
CA ILE A 118 12.58 -17.75 10.20
C ILE A 118 13.43 -16.55 9.80
N THR A 119 13.88 -16.49 8.55
CA THR A 119 14.67 -15.37 8.04
C THR A 119 13.89 -14.06 8.10
N THR A 120 12.61 -14.08 7.77
CA THR A 120 11.71 -12.91 7.85
C THR A 120 11.59 -12.39 9.28
N TRP A 121 11.45 -13.30 10.24
CA TRP A 121 11.34 -12.92 11.65
C TRP A 121 12.54 -12.10 12.12
N PHE A 122 13.75 -12.48 11.71
CA PHE A 122 14.98 -11.78 12.09
C PHE A 122 15.24 -10.52 11.24
N THR A 123 14.81 -10.48 9.99
CA THR A 123 15.14 -9.41 9.04
C THR A 123 14.07 -8.34 8.92
N LEU A 124 12.83 -8.72 8.66
CA LEU A 124 11.71 -7.81 8.42
C LEU A 124 10.98 -7.40 9.70
N GLY A 125 10.96 -8.28 10.70
CA GLY A 125 10.37 -8.03 12.01
C GLY A 125 9.11 -8.83 12.30
N LYS A 126 8.63 -8.73 13.55
CA LYS A 126 7.53 -9.57 14.07
C LYS A 126 6.19 -9.35 13.36
N LYS A 127 5.90 -8.12 12.92
CA LYS A 127 4.63 -7.77 12.25
C LYS A 127 4.53 -8.46 10.88
N ASP A 128 5.57 -8.35 10.06
CA ASP A 128 5.60 -8.96 8.73
C ASP A 128 5.63 -10.48 8.83
N ALA A 129 6.43 -11.02 9.74
CA ALA A 129 6.45 -12.45 10.01
C ALA A 129 5.08 -12.99 10.42
N SER A 130 4.32 -12.28 11.27
CA SER A 130 2.97 -12.72 11.68
C SER A 130 1.97 -12.77 10.52
N ASN A 131 2.06 -11.81 9.59
CA ASN A 131 1.20 -11.78 8.40
C ASN A 131 1.52 -12.93 7.43
N ILE A 132 2.78 -13.35 7.37
CA ILE A 132 3.23 -14.49 6.57
C ILE A 132 2.79 -15.82 7.22
N VAL A 133 2.97 -15.98 8.53
CA VAL A 133 2.62 -17.21 9.27
C VAL A 133 1.18 -17.63 9.00
N ILE A 134 0.23 -16.68 8.98
CA ILE A 134 -1.18 -17.00 8.79
C ILE A 134 -1.42 -17.70 7.45
N LEU A 135 -0.87 -17.16 6.36
CA LEU A 135 -1.06 -17.77 5.04
C LEU A 135 -0.16 -18.98 4.80
N SER A 136 1.03 -19.03 5.41
CA SER A 136 1.92 -20.19 5.34
C SER A 136 1.30 -21.46 5.99
N ILE A 137 0.35 -21.28 6.89
CA ILE A 137 -0.41 -22.39 7.48
C ILE A 137 -1.73 -22.60 6.74
N LEU A 138 -2.47 -21.52 6.46
CA LEU A 138 -3.81 -21.60 5.88
C LEU A 138 -3.78 -22.15 4.44
N TYR A 139 -2.87 -21.67 3.60
CA TYR A 139 -2.81 -22.06 2.19
C TYR A 139 -2.53 -23.56 2.00
N PRO A 140 -1.51 -24.16 2.62
CA PRO A 140 -1.28 -25.58 2.50
C PRO A 140 -2.40 -26.45 3.09
N ALA A 141 -3.07 -25.96 4.16
CA ALA A 141 -4.23 -26.66 4.71
C ALA A 141 -5.38 -26.70 3.68
N VAL A 142 -5.70 -25.58 3.05
CA VAL A 142 -6.72 -25.50 2.00
C VAL A 142 -6.31 -26.32 0.77
N LEU A 143 -5.04 -26.22 0.35
CA LEU A 143 -4.49 -26.99 -0.75
C LEU A 143 -4.65 -28.50 -0.52
N SER A 144 -4.30 -28.97 0.68
CA SER A 144 -4.44 -30.38 1.07
C SER A 144 -5.90 -30.85 1.12
N VAL A 145 -6.81 -30.01 1.64
CA VAL A 145 -8.23 -30.35 1.67
C VAL A 145 -8.80 -30.47 0.25
N LEU A 146 -8.44 -29.54 -0.65
CA LEU A 146 -8.89 -29.59 -2.02
C LEU A 146 -8.25 -30.72 -2.85
N SER A 147 -7.10 -31.23 -2.46
CA SER A 147 -6.47 -32.39 -3.14
C SER A 147 -7.24 -33.71 -2.96
N PHE A 148 -8.10 -33.81 -1.93
CA PHE A 148 -9.02 -34.93 -1.79
C PHE A 148 -10.23 -34.83 -2.72
N VAL A 149 -10.49 -33.70 -3.34
CA VAL A 149 -11.58 -33.53 -4.29
C VAL A 149 -11.03 -33.78 -5.69
N ASP A 150 -11.32 -34.92 -6.25
CA ASP A 150 -10.84 -35.34 -7.58
C ASP A 150 -11.61 -34.61 -8.70
N ILE A 151 -11.31 -33.36 -8.88
CA ILE A 151 -11.79 -32.53 -10.01
C ILE A 151 -10.59 -32.22 -10.89
N GLN A 152 -10.69 -32.56 -12.17
CA GLN A 152 -9.64 -32.33 -13.15
C GLN A 152 -10.21 -31.50 -14.31
N ILE A 153 -9.70 -30.30 -14.47
CA ILE A 153 -10.06 -29.41 -15.59
C ILE A 153 -8.91 -29.46 -16.61
N VAL A 154 -9.04 -30.37 -17.56
CA VAL A 154 -8.04 -30.58 -18.60
C VAL A 154 -8.46 -29.80 -19.85
N PHE A 155 -7.54 -29.05 -20.42
CA PHE A 155 -7.70 -28.32 -21.67
C PHE A 155 -6.93 -29.03 -22.79
N GLU A 156 -7.44 -28.99 -24.01
CA GLU A 156 -6.72 -29.50 -25.17
C GLU A 156 -5.44 -28.70 -25.45
N ASP A 157 -5.52 -27.37 -25.24
CA ASP A 157 -4.40 -26.47 -25.44
C ASP A 157 -3.81 -26.04 -24.07
N LYS A 158 -2.51 -26.35 -23.88
CA LYS A 158 -1.77 -26.00 -22.68
C LYS A 158 -1.67 -24.48 -22.46
N LEU A 159 -1.68 -23.65 -23.52
CA LEU A 159 -1.67 -22.19 -23.36
C LEU A 159 -2.97 -21.67 -22.77
N ILE A 160 -4.11 -22.26 -23.15
CA ILE A 160 -5.40 -21.92 -22.56
C ILE A 160 -5.43 -22.33 -21.08
N ALA A 161 -4.99 -23.54 -20.77
CA ALA A 161 -4.86 -24.00 -19.39
C ALA A 161 -4.01 -23.03 -18.55
N LEU A 162 -2.88 -22.63 -19.10
CA LEU A 162 -1.94 -21.71 -18.46
C LEU A 162 -2.54 -20.31 -18.25
N ALA A 163 -3.27 -19.79 -19.23
CA ALA A 163 -3.94 -18.48 -19.14
C ALA A 163 -5.01 -18.50 -18.03
N VAL A 164 -5.84 -19.55 -17.98
CA VAL A 164 -6.88 -19.68 -16.96
C VAL A 164 -6.25 -19.87 -15.58
N PHE A 165 -5.25 -20.73 -15.46
CA PHE A 165 -4.47 -20.91 -14.23
C PHE A 165 -3.89 -19.56 -13.77
N GLY A 166 -3.15 -18.89 -14.63
CA GLY A 166 -2.43 -17.66 -14.28
C GLY A 166 -3.35 -16.53 -13.82
N VAL A 167 -4.52 -16.37 -14.45
CA VAL A 167 -5.50 -15.36 -14.02
C VAL A 167 -6.08 -15.72 -12.65
N ILE A 168 -6.55 -16.93 -12.43
CA ILE A 168 -7.17 -17.35 -11.15
C ILE A 168 -6.13 -17.32 -10.03
N TYR A 169 -4.94 -17.85 -10.29
CA TYR A 169 -3.84 -17.86 -9.33
C TYR A 169 -3.37 -16.44 -8.96
N GLY A 170 -3.23 -15.57 -9.96
CA GLY A 170 -2.85 -14.18 -9.75
C GLY A 170 -3.89 -13.39 -8.96
N VAL A 171 -5.18 -13.62 -9.19
CA VAL A 171 -6.27 -13.07 -8.35
C VAL A 171 -6.15 -13.61 -6.92
N GLY A 172 -5.91 -14.90 -6.76
CA GLY A 172 -5.74 -15.56 -5.46
C GLY A 172 -4.59 -14.98 -4.64
N ILE A 173 -3.44 -14.71 -5.26
CA ILE A 173 -2.29 -14.06 -4.60
C ILE A 173 -2.58 -12.58 -4.34
N GLY A 174 -3.18 -11.88 -5.31
CA GLY A 174 -3.41 -10.44 -5.23
C GLY A 174 -4.34 -10.01 -4.10
N ILE A 175 -5.36 -10.82 -3.77
CA ILE A 175 -6.32 -10.50 -2.70
C ILE A 175 -5.65 -10.37 -1.32
N PRO A 176 -4.86 -11.33 -0.83
CA PRO A 176 -4.13 -11.18 0.44
C PRO A 176 -3.07 -10.08 0.39
N TYR A 177 -2.35 -9.92 -0.72
CA TYR A 177 -1.31 -8.88 -0.84
C TYR A 177 -1.88 -7.49 -0.67
N ARG A 178 -3.07 -7.23 -1.23
CA ARG A 178 -3.77 -5.95 -1.09
C ARG A 178 -4.07 -5.57 0.37
N ILE A 179 -4.22 -6.54 1.25
CA ILE A 179 -4.48 -6.31 2.69
C ILE A 179 -3.24 -6.50 3.56
N GLY A 180 -2.03 -6.56 2.93
CA GLY A 180 -0.74 -6.62 3.61
C GLY A 180 -0.34 -8.00 4.14
N PHE A 181 -0.93 -9.07 3.60
CA PHE A 181 -0.53 -10.45 3.89
C PHE A 181 0.30 -11.02 2.74
N SER A 182 1.14 -12.04 3.04
CA SER A 182 1.96 -12.72 2.05
C SER A 182 1.97 -14.22 2.33
N TYR A 183 2.11 -15.01 1.28
CA TYR A 183 2.19 -16.48 1.36
C TYR A 183 3.56 -16.98 1.84
N GLY A 184 4.54 -16.11 2.02
CA GLY A 184 5.90 -16.52 2.41
C GLY A 184 6.68 -17.12 1.24
N GLY A 185 6.34 -16.71 0.02
CA GLY A 185 6.97 -17.17 -1.21
C GLY A 185 8.20 -16.34 -1.62
N ASP A 186 8.49 -16.41 -2.90
CA ASP A 186 9.52 -15.65 -3.62
C ASP A 186 9.39 -14.12 -3.41
N ASP A 187 8.16 -13.61 -3.32
CA ASP A 187 7.90 -12.20 -2.98
C ASP A 187 8.50 -11.78 -1.64
N THR A 188 8.49 -12.68 -0.68
CA THR A 188 9.08 -12.44 0.65
C THR A 188 10.60 -12.50 0.59
N VAL A 189 11.16 -13.39 -0.21
CA VAL A 189 12.61 -13.46 -0.44
C VAL A 189 13.09 -12.17 -1.11
N ALA A 190 12.37 -11.66 -2.11
CA ALA A 190 12.68 -10.39 -2.76
C ALA A 190 12.67 -9.20 -1.76
N LYS A 191 11.69 -9.16 -0.84
CA LYS A 191 11.65 -8.14 0.24
C LYS A 191 12.84 -8.25 1.20
N ILE A 192 13.24 -9.47 1.57
CA ILE A 192 14.42 -9.72 2.42
C ILE A 192 15.68 -9.24 1.70
N LEU A 193 15.85 -9.61 0.42
CA LEU A 193 16.99 -9.17 -0.39
C LEU A 193 17.05 -7.65 -0.53
N LYS A 194 15.91 -7.00 -0.79
CA LYS A 194 15.83 -5.53 -0.83
C LYS A 194 16.32 -4.91 0.48
N LYS A 195 15.84 -5.40 1.62
CA LYS A 195 16.18 -4.84 2.93
C LYS A 195 17.63 -5.10 3.34
N CYS A 196 18.14 -6.30 3.07
CA CYS A 196 19.45 -6.73 3.57
C CYS A 196 20.60 -6.43 2.61
N VAL A 197 20.38 -6.56 1.31
CA VAL A 197 21.44 -6.55 0.29
C VAL A 197 21.30 -5.38 -0.67
N TRP A 198 20.13 -5.19 -1.25
CA TRP A 198 19.90 -4.27 -2.39
C TRP A 198 18.97 -3.12 -2.05
N LYS A 199 19.30 -2.33 -1.03
CA LYS A 199 18.45 -1.23 -0.54
C LYS A 199 18.06 -0.18 -1.58
N SER A 200 18.93 0.06 -2.57
CA SER A 200 18.72 1.08 -3.61
C SER A 200 18.04 0.54 -4.88
N ILE A 201 17.84 -0.78 -5.00
CA ILE A 201 17.24 -1.38 -6.18
C ILE A 201 15.73 -1.46 -6.00
N GLU A 202 14.96 -1.16 -7.04
CA GLU A 202 13.50 -1.34 -7.02
C GLU A 202 13.13 -2.80 -6.76
N LEU A 203 12.14 -3.05 -5.90
CA LEU A 203 11.67 -4.38 -5.56
C LEU A 203 11.31 -5.22 -6.80
N LYS A 204 10.69 -4.59 -7.79
CA LYS A 204 10.33 -5.24 -9.07
C LYS A 204 11.54 -5.82 -9.81
N LYS A 205 12.69 -5.13 -9.81
CA LYS A 205 13.91 -5.62 -10.45
C LYS A 205 14.51 -6.81 -9.71
N ILE A 206 14.44 -6.79 -8.37
CA ILE A 206 14.92 -7.90 -7.54
C ILE A 206 14.06 -9.13 -7.81
N TYR A 207 12.75 -8.97 -7.89
CA TYR A 207 11.80 -10.02 -8.18
C TYR A 207 12.06 -10.68 -9.54
N TYR A 208 12.26 -9.90 -10.61
CA TYR A 208 12.61 -10.46 -11.92
C TYR A 208 13.96 -11.16 -11.92
N PHE A 209 14.96 -10.65 -11.21
CA PHE A 209 16.25 -11.30 -11.09
C PHE A 209 16.16 -12.66 -10.39
N GLU A 210 15.44 -12.71 -9.29
CA GLU A 210 15.16 -13.93 -8.54
C GLU A 210 14.47 -14.98 -9.42
N GLU A 211 13.45 -14.56 -10.15
CA GLU A 211 12.70 -15.43 -11.05
C GLU A 211 13.56 -16.02 -12.17
N VAL A 212 14.45 -15.24 -12.76
CA VAL A 212 15.40 -15.74 -13.75
C VAL A 212 16.31 -16.82 -13.14
N LEU A 213 16.77 -16.64 -11.90
CA LEU A 213 17.56 -17.66 -11.21
C LEU A 213 16.77 -18.94 -10.96
N ILE A 214 15.50 -18.82 -10.58
CA ILE A 214 14.61 -19.96 -10.36
C ILE A 214 14.41 -20.74 -11.68
N ILE A 215 14.12 -20.04 -12.76
CA ILE A 215 13.95 -20.68 -14.10
C ILE A 215 15.25 -21.36 -14.55
N LEU A 216 16.40 -20.75 -14.36
CA LEU A 216 17.69 -21.38 -14.65
C LEU A 216 17.93 -22.63 -13.83
N PHE A 217 17.51 -22.63 -12.56
CA PHE A 217 17.59 -23.81 -11.72
C PHE A 217 16.61 -24.91 -12.21
N MET A 218 15.38 -24.56 -12.57
CA MET A 218 14.41 -25.49 -13.17
C MET A 218 14.89 -26.08 -14.48
N ALA A 219 15.69 -25.35 -15.27
CA ALA A 219 16.28 -25.82 -16.53
C ALA A 219 17.22 -27.04 -16.37
N THR A 220 17.64 -27.35 -15.15
CA THR A 220 18.44 -28.53 -14.87
C THR A 220 17.62 -29.82 -14.80
N ALA A 221 16.28 -29.71 -14.61
CA ALA A 221 15.38 -30.85 -14.40
C ALA A 221 14.28 -30.96 -15.47
N PHE A 222 13.93 -29.86 -16.12
CA PHE A 222 12.79 -29.79 -17.04
C PHE A 222 13.26 -29.39 -18.45
N ASP A 223 12.48 -29.83 -19.45
CA ASP A 223 12.67 -29.48 -20.83
C ASP A 223 12.32 -28.02 -21.13
N LEU A 224 12.81 -27.52 -22.26
CA LEU A 224 12.66 -26.13 -22.67
C LEU A 224 11.20 -25.69 -22.83
N ASP A 225 10.33 -26.61 -23.30
CA ASP A 225 8.90 -26.34 -23.48
C ASP A 225 8.22 -26.10 -22.11
N THR A 226 8.52 -26.94 -21.12
CA THR A 226 8.00 -26.77 -19.75
C THR A 226 8.45 -25.45 -19.13
N LEU A 227 9.72 -25.06 -19.36
CA LEU A 227 10.24 -23.77 -18.89
C LEU A 227 9.56 -22.58 -19.57
N ALA A 228 9.32 -22.68 -20.89
CA ALA A 228 8.61 -21.65 -21.63
C ALA A 228 7.18 -21.47 -21.12
N TYR A 229 6.48 -22.57 -20.82
CA TYR A 229 5.14 -22.51 -20.20
C TYR A 229 5.21 -21.92 -18.78
N ALA A 230 6.18 -22.31 -17.95
CA ALA A 230 6.32 -21.77 -16.60
C ALA A 230 6.55 -20.25 -16.65
N PHE A 231 7.44 -19.77 -17.54
CA PHE A 231 7.69 -18.36 -17.73
C PHE A 231 6.46 -17.58 -18.25
N ALA A 232 5.74 -18.12 -19.23
CA ALA A 232 4.51 -17.51 -19.73
C ALA A 232 3.44 -17.44 -18.63
N GLY A 233 3.29 -18.48 -17.83
CA GLY A 233 2.39 -18.51 -16.66
C GLY A 233 2.74 -17.45 -15.63
N GLN A 234 4.03 -17.28 -15.35
CA GLN A 234 4.56 -16.23 -14.48
C GLN A 234 4.11 -14.85 -14.95
N LEU A 235 4.30 -14.53 -16.22
CA LEU A 235 3.90 -13.24 -16.79
C LEU A 235 2.39 -13.00 -16.61
N ILE A 236 1.58 -14.02 -16.83
CA ILE A 236 0.12 -13.90 -16.73
C ILE A 236 -0.29 -13.67 -15.28
N TYR A 237 0.17 -14.51 -14.34
CA TYR A 237 -0.28 -14.37 -12.96
C TYR A 237 0.25 -13.11 -12.28
N VAL A 238 1.48 -12.67 -12.56
CA VAL A 238 2.02 -11.41 -12.02
C VAL A 238 1.21 -10.21 -12.52
N ASN A 239 0.81 -10.18 -13.80
CA ASN A 239 -0.04 -9.12 -14.30
C ASN A 239 -1.45 -9.14 -13.66
N ALA A 240 -2.04 -10.32 -13.50
CA ALA A 240 -3.33 -10.48 -12.82
C ALA A 240 -3.25 -10.05 -11.35
N MET A 241 -2.19 -10.48 -10.64
CA MET A 241 -1.90 -10.06 -9.26
C MET A 241 -1.76 -8.54 -9.15
N ASN A 242 -0.94 -7.92 -9.99
CA ASN A 242 -0.75 -6.47 -10.00
C ASN A 242 -2.06 -5.72 -10.27
N TYR A 243 -2.89 -6.24 -11.16
CA TYR A 243 -4.20 -5.67 -11.41
C TYR A 243 -5.08 -5.67 -10.15
N VAL A 244 -5.11 -6.78 -9.41
CA VAL A 244 -5.87 -6.90 -8.16
C VAL A 244 -5.33 -5.99 -7.08
N VAL A 245 -4.02 -5.93 -6.93
CA VAL A 245 -3.35 -5.14 -5.87
C VAL A 245 -3.55 -3.64 -6.11
N PHE A 246 -3.31 -3.17 -7.34
CA PHE A 246 -3.24 -1.74 -7.62
C PHE A 246 -4.48 -1.16 -8.31
N ASN A 247 -5.24 -1.95 -9.08
CA ASN A 247 -6.35 -1.42 -9.90
C ASN A 247 -7.75 -1.62 -9.31
N LEU A 248 -7.94 -2.56 -8.37
CA LEU A 248 -9.24 -2.76 -7.70
C LEU A 248 -9.47 -1.80 -6.53
N GLY A 249 -8.50 -0.95 -6.18
CA GLY A 249 -8.64 0.08 -5.15
C GLY A 249 -9.54 1.24 -5.59
N PRO A 250 -10.06 2.02 -4.65
CA PRO A 250 -10.70 3.29 -4.97
C PRO A 250 -9.66 4.18 -5.68
N LYS A 251 -9.90 4.46 -6.96
CA LYS A 251 -9.06 5.40 -7.70
C LYS A 251 -9.36 6.80 -7.21
N LEU A 252 -8.33 7.47 -6.70
CA LEU A 252 -8.38 8.87 -6.32
C LEU A 252 -7.80 9.74 -7.43
N TYR A 253 -8.40 10.90 -7.59
CA TYR A 253 -8.00 11.89 -8.58
C TYR A 253 -7.83 13.23 -7.91
N ASP A 254 -6.76 13.95 -8.23
CA ASP A 254 -6.65 15.39 -7.99
C ASP A 254 -7.31 16.10 -9.16
N MET A 255 -8.47 16.69 -8.90
CA MET A 255 -9.16 17.55 -9.87
C MET A 255 -8.73 18.99 -9.66
N GLN A 256 -8.00 19.51 -10.63
CA GLN A 256 -7.61 20.92 -10.69
C GLN A 256 -8.54 21.62 -11.69
N ILE A 257 -9.36 22.51 -11.16
CA ILE A 257 -10.33 23.30 -11.93
C ILE A 257 -9.78 24.71 -12.01
N ILE A 258 -9.55 25.21 -13.22
CA ILE A 258 -8.98 26.54 -13.46
C ILE A 258 -9.95 27.32 -14.31
N GLY A 259 -10.44 28.43 -13.79
CA GLY A 259 -11.44 29.25 -14.46
C GLY A 259 -11.45 30.70 -14.00
N ASP A 260 -12.49 31.41 -14.39
CA ASP A 260 -12.69 32.80 -14.03
C ASP A 260 -13.10 32.95 -12.55
N GLN A 261 -13.09 34.15 -12.02
CA GLN A 261 -13.35 34.43 -10.60
C GLN A 261 -14.75 34.04 -10.10
N LYS A 262 -15.70 33.77 -10.99
CA LYS A 262 -17.10 33.43 -10.67
C LYS A 262 -17.30 31.91 -10.54
N MET A 263 -16.56 31.27 -9.66
CA MET A 263 -16.65 29.81 -9.45
C MET A 263 -17.13 29.43 -8.05
N GLU A 264 -17.75 30.34 -7.32
CA GLU A 264 -18.30 30.10 -5.96
C GLU A 264 -19.32 28.95 -5.94
N GLU A 265 -20.13 28.79 -6.99
CA GLU A 265 -21.10 27.68 -7.09
C GLU A 265 -20.40 26.31 -7.21
N VAL A 266 -19.25 26.26 -7.88
CA VAL A 266 -18.45 25.02 -7.99
C VAL A 266 -17.82 24.68 -6.64
N GLU A 267 -17.33 25.67 -5.92
CA GLU A 267 -16.82 25.53 -4.55
C GLU A 267 -17.91 25.01 -3.61
N ASP A 268 -19.09 25.64 -3.65
CA ASP A 268 -20.24 25.25 -2.82
C ASP A 268 -20.68 23.81 -3.13
N PHE A 269 -20.70 23.42 -4.40
CA PHE A 269 -21.01 22.04 -4.81
C PHE A 269 -20.00 21.05 -4.27
N ILE A 270 -18.70 21.37 -4.31
CA ILE A 270 -17.63 20.48 -3.77
C ILE A 270 -17.79 20.31 -2.25
N ILE A 271 -18.04 21.40 -1.52
CA ILE A 271 -18.11 21.37 -0.06
C ILE A 271 -19.44 20.76 0.42
N ASN A 272 -20.56 21.25 -0.09
CA ASN A 272 -21.88 20.95 0.45
C ASN A 272 -22.57 19.74 -0.20
N THR A 273 -22.24 19.39 -1.46
CA THR A 273 -22.85 18.24 -2.14
C THR A 273 -21.93 17.04 -2.17
N ILE A 274 -20.65 17.23 -2.49
CA ILE A 274 -19.67 16.13 -2.56
C ILE A 274 -19.05 15.87 -1.17
N HIS A 275 -19.12 16.83 -0.25
CA HIS A 275 -18.55 16.78 1.10
C HIS A 275 -17.02 16.55 1.10
N LYS A 276 -16.31 17.24 0.21
CA LYS A 276 -14.85 17.20 0.10
C LYS A 276 -14.24 18.56 0.40
N SER A 277 -13.00 18.52 0.91
CA SER A 277 -12.20 19.71 1.06
C SER A 277 -11.71 20.18 -0.31
N VAL A 278 -11.69 21.47 -0.52
CA VAL A 278 -11.13 22.12 -1.69
C VAL A 278 -10.01 23.10 -1.26
N THR A 279 -8.91 23.10 -2.00
CA THR A 279 -7.84 24.09 -1.83
C THR A 279 -7.97 25.10 -2.97
N ILE A 280 -8.05 26.39 -2.63
CA ILE A 280 -8.27 27.48 -3.59
C ILE A 280 -7.02 28.36 -3.66
N TYR A 281 -6.58 28.62 -4.88
CA TYR A 281 -5.46 29.52 -5.19
C TYR A 281 -6.03 30.73 -5.94
N HIS A 282 -5.96 31.92 -5.32
CA HIS A 282 -6.49 33.16 -5.88
C HIS A 282 -5.46 33.93 -6.74
N ASP A 283 -4.18 33.58 -6.63
CA ASP A 283 -3.07 34.29 -7.28
C ASP A 283 -2.70 33.72 -8.67
N ALA A 284 -3.55 32.87 -9.23
CA ALA A 284 -3.31 32.33 -10.56
C ALA A 284 -3.58 33.38 -11.63
N VAL A 285 -2.66 33.52 -12.61
CA VAL A 285 -2.78 34.48 -13.70
C VAL A 285 -2.66 33.71 -15.03
N GLY A 286 -3.59 33.96 -15.95
CA GLY A 286 -3.54 33.46 -17.29
C GLY A 286 -2.28 33.93 -18.03
N GLY A 287 -1.42 33.01 -18.46
CA GLY A 287 -0.15 33.40 -19.11
C GLY A 287 -0.33 34.19 -20.41
N TYR A 288 -1.38 33.90 -21.15
CA TYR A 288 -1.72 34.59 -22.42
C TYR A 288 -2.59 35.81 -22.19
N SER A 289 -3.72 35.67 -21.50
CA SER A 289 -4.70 36.77 -21.29
C SER A 289 -4.26 37.79 -20.25
N ARG A 290 -3.30 37.42 -19.37
CA ARG A 290 -2.90 38.21 -18.20
C ARG A 290 -4.05 38.50 -17.22
N GLU A 291 -5.17 37.81 -17.38
CA GLU A 291 -6.31 37.94 -16.48
C GLU A 291 -6.14 37.08 -15.22
N PRO A 292 -6.67 37.55 -14.08
CA PRO A 292 -6.69 36.73 -12.85
C PRO A 292 -7.59 35.53 -13.03
N LYS A 293 -7.13 34.37 -12.55
CA LYS A 293 -7.84 33.11 -12.58
C LYS A 293 -7.92 32.53 -11.16
N VAL A 294 -8.94 31.74 -10.91
CA VAL A 294 -9.05 30.94 -9.70
C VAL A 294 -8.72 29.50 -10.05
N GLN A 295 -7.82 28.92 -9.28
CA GLN A 295 -7.53 27.49 -9.38
C GLN A 295 -8.03 26.79 -8.12
N MET A 296 -8.88 25.79 -8.29
CA MET A 296 -9.38 24.92 -7.24
C MET A 296 -8.76 23.54 -7.39
N SER A 297 -8.33 22.93 -6.29
CA SER A 297 -7.85 21.55 -6.25
C SER A 297 -8.65 20.75 -5.22
N CYS A 298 -9.20 19.62 -5.62
CA CYS A 298 -9.89 18.70 -4.72
C CYS A 298 -9.55 17.24 -5.04
N VAL A 299 -9.37 16.44 -3.99
CA VAL A 299 -9.15 15.00 -4.11
C VAL A 299 -10.49 14.28 -4.01
N CYS A 300 -10.84 13.57 -5.08
CA CYS A 300 -12.12 12.87 -5.19
C CYS A 300 -11.96 11.45 -5.74
N ASN A 301 -12.92 10.58 -5.45
CA ASN A 301 -13.01 9.25 -6.03
C ASN A 301 -13.68 9.27 -7.40
N SER A 302 -13.70 8.12 -8.09
CA SER A 302 -14.27 8.02 -9.47
C SER A 302 -15.73 8.47 -9.58
N LYS A 303 -16.56 8.24 -8.56
CA LYS A 303 -17.98 8.63 -8.57
C LYS A 303 -18.12 10.13 -8.39
N GLU A 304 -17.42 10.70 -7.41
CA GLU A 304 -17.38 12.12 -7.12
C GLU A 304 -16.82 12.93 -8.29
N TYR A 305 -15.76 12.40 -8.94
CA TYR A 305 -15.22 12.95 -10.18
C TYR A 305 -16.27 13.09 -11.27
N ILE A 306 -17.08 12.03 -11.51
CA ILE A 306 -18.12 12.07 -12.53
C ILE A 306 -19.18 13.11 -12.18
N GLN A 307 -19.63 13.16 -10.92
CA GLN A 307 -20.63 14.12 -10.45
C GLN A 307 -20.15 15.56 -10.63
N LEU A 308 -18.92 15.86 -10.22
CA LEU A 308 -18.35 17.20 -10.34
C LEU A 308 -18.16 17.61 -11.80
N ARG A 309 -17.68 16.69 -12.65
CA ARG A 309 -17.56 16.94 -14.08
C ARG A 309 -18.91 17.24 -14.75
N GLU A 310 -19.96 16.48 -14.39
CA GLU A 310 -21.30 16.72 -14.92
C GLU A 310 -21.90 18.04 -14.44
N PHE A 311 -21.70 18.40 -13.18
CA PHE A 311 -22.11 19.69 -12.64
C PHE A 311 -21.47 20.85 -13.41
N ILE A 312 -20.14 20.82 -13.56
CA ILE A 312 -19.40 21.85 -14.30
C ILE A 312 -19.88 21.94 -15.77
N LYS A 313 -20.11 20.79 -16.40
CA LYS A 313 -20.62 20.76 -17.79
C LYS A 313 -22.01 21.39 -17.92
N LYS A 314 -22.91 21.16 -16.95
CA LYS A 314 -24.27 21.72 -16.96
C LYS A 314 -24.27 23.21 -16.70
N GLY A 315 -23.41 23.71 -15.84
CA GLY A 315 -23.32 25.13 -15.51
C GLY A 315 -22.65 26.00 -16.57
N SER A 316 -22.07 25.41 -17.63
CA SER A 316 -21.39 26.12 -18.73
C SER A 316 -20.32 27.12 -18.24
N TYR A 317 -19.59 26.78 -17.17
CA TYR A 317 -18.55 27.61 -16.62
C TYR A 317 -17.36 27.73 -17.58
N ASN A 318 -16.80 28.93 -17.69
CA ASN A 318 -15.60 29.19 -18.48
C ASN A 318 -14.35 28.71 -17.71
N CYS A 319 -14.15 27.39 -17.70
CA CYS A 319 -13.05 26.76 -16.99
C CYS A 319 -12.52 25.55 -17.77
N PHE A 320 -11.29 25.14 -17.44
CA PHE A 320 -10.80 23.82 -17.85
C PHE A 320 -10.46 22.98 -16.60
N ILE A 321 -10.58 21.67 -16.77
CA ILE A 321 -10.38 20.71 -15.70
C ILE A 321 -9.18 19.86 -16.05
N LYS A 322 -8.17 19.84 -15.17
CA LYS A 322 -7.04 18.92 -15.23
C LYS A 322 -7.27 17.81 -14.21
N VAL A 323 -7.26 16.57 -14.65
CA VAL A 323 -7.47 15.41 -13.79
C VAL A 323 -6.18 14.60 -13.72
N ILE A 324 -5.64 14.46 -12.52
CA ILE A 324 -4.39 13.74 -12.27
C ILE A 324 -4.75 12.50 -11.45
N PRO A 325 -4.52 11.28 -11.96
CA PRO A 325 -4.68 10.09 -11.14
C PRO A 325 -3.61 10.08 -10.03
N LEU A 326 -4.06 9.89 -8.79
CA LEU A 326 -3.20 9.80 -7.63
C LEU A 326 -2.88 8.35 -7.32
N VAL A 327 -1.62 8.05 -7.12
CA VAL A 327 -1.17 6.70 -6.74
C VAL A 327 -1.43 6.50 -5.24
N HIS A 328 -1.02 7.46 -4.43
CA HIS A 328 -1.19 7.42 -2.98
C HIS A 328 -1.61 8.80 -2.47
N VAL A 329 -2.52 8.82 -1.50
CA VAL A 329 -2.91 10.01 -0.75
C VAL A 329 -2.86 9.66 0.72
N PHE A 330 -2.09 10.44 1.49
CA PHE A 330 -1.96 10.26 2.92
C PHE A 330 -2.74 11.34 3.66
N GLY A 331 -3.48 10.96 4.68
CA GLY A 331 -4.25 11.91 5.46
C GLY A 331 -5.15 11.25 6.51
N GLN A 332 -5.93 12.07 7.21
CA GLN A 332 -6.84 11.59 8.27
C GLN A 332 -8.22 11.16 7.73
N ASN A 333 -8.52 11.37 6.46
CA ASN A 333 -9.80 10.98 5.88
C ASN A 333 -9.87 9.46 5.67
N ARG A 334 -11.09 8.89 5.72
CA ARG A 334 -11.32 7.44 5.56
C ARG A 334 -10.88 6.87 4.21
N ASP A 335 -10.87 7.70 3.18
CA ASP A 335 -10.49 7.32 1.81
C ASP A 335 -8.97 7.44 1.57
N PHE A 336 -8.21 7.95 2.53
CA PHE A 336 -6.77 8.18 2.41
C PHE A 336 -5.97 7.15 3.19
N HIS A 337 -4.75 6.89 2.74
CA HIS A 337 -3.79 6.10 3.51
C HIS A 337 -3.36 6.87 4.77
N ARG A 338 -3.09 6.15 5.83
CA ARG A 338 -2.54 6.77 7.04
C ARG A 338 -1.05 7.02 6.86
N LEU A 339 -0.55 8.10 7.44
CA LEU A 339 0.88 8.42 7.45
C LEU A 339 1.74 7.33 8.12
N ASP A 340 1.13 6.50 8.97
CA ASP A 340 1.79 5.40 9.69
C ASP A 340 1.76 4.07 8.91
N ASP A 341 1.20 4.03 7.69
CA ASP A 341 1.16 2.82 6.86
C ASP A 341 2.51 2.62 6.16
N GLU A 342 3.40 1.85 6.77
CA GLU A 342 4.74 1.51 6.26
C GLU A 342 4.75 0.58 5.02
N ASN A 343 3.59 0.13 4.55
CA ASN A 343 3.45 -0.90 3.50
C ASN A 343 3.21 -0.34 2.09
N ILE A 344 3.50 0.92 1.83
CA ILE A 344 3.13 1.60 0.56
C ILE A 344 4.35 1.88 -0.36
N GLU A 345 5.49 1.25 -0.12
CA GLU A 345 6.63 1.30 -1.04
C GLU A 345 6.71 0.10 -2.01
#